data_bed6f8e9cb7288fd4524c4ef016a8846
#
_entry.id   bed6f8e9cb7288fd4524c4ef016a8846
#
_cell.length_a   1.000
_cell.length_b   1.000
_cell.length_c   1.000
_cell.angle_alpha   90.00
_cell.angle_beta   90.00
_cell.angle_gamma   90.00
#
_symmetry.space_group_name_H-M   'P 1'
#
loop_
_entity.id
_entity.type
_entity.pdbx_description
1 polymer ?
#
loop_
_entity_poly.entity_id
_entity_poly.type
_entity_poly.pdbx_seq_one_letter_code
_entity_poly.pdbx_strand_id
1 'polypeptide(L)'
;MVQAYYDCRRTKRNSASALAFEMDLERNLIGLHDDLLAGTYRPGRSICFVVTRPKAREVWAAAFRDRVVHHLLYNRVAPRFYASFIADSCACIPGRGTLYAAKRLEAKIRSASQNWSKPIFYLKCDLSNFFVAIDKQVLRRQLAAKITEPWWLALAEQILMHDPREDYEVRSPAHLFNRVPQHKRLTAQPAHLGLPIGNLSSQFFANIYLDALDQFAKHKLGAKHYVRYVDDFVFLHESPQQLNAWKAEVEAFLPTLAAKLNPTKTILQPVDRGVDFVGHVIKPWRRSTRKRSLAQALKRTAAAPAEDLRETANSYFGLLSQASHSGKDREKLARVVMQRGHCVNGALTKTYPKKKGDV
;
A
#
# COMPACT_ATOMS: atom_id res chain seq x y z
N MET A 1 -0.58 -6.29 24.91
CA MET A 1 -0.47 -7.55 24.19
C MET A 1 -1.80 -7.99 23.58
N VAL A 2 -2.86 -8.19 24.37
CA VAL A 2 -4.19 -8.67 23.93
C VAL A 2 -4.78 -7.80 22.79
N GLN A 3 -4.75 -6.48 22.88
CA GLN A 3 -5.21 -5.61 21.79
C GLN A 3 -4.42 -5.82 20.49
N ALA A 4 -3.10 -5.97 20.58
CA ALA A 4 -2.26 -6.24 19.40
C ALA A 4 -2.61 -7.57 18.72
N TYR A 5 -2.94 -8.59 19.51
CA TYR A 5 -3.44 -9.87 19.00
C TYR A 5 -4.78 -9.68 18.24
N TYR A 6 -5.76 -9.00 18.83
CA TYR A 6 -7.04 -8.77 18.16
C TYR A 6 -6.88 -7.96 16.86
N ASP A 7 -6.02 -6.96 16.84
CA ASP A 7 -5.73 -6.17 15.64
C ASP A 7 -5.06 -7.03 14.55
N CYS A 8 -4.11 -7.89 14.94
CA CYS A 8 -3.47 -8.83 14.02
C CYS A 8 -4.48 -9.84 13.45
N ARG A 9 -5.35 -10.39 14.31
CA ARG A 9 -6.34 -11.41 13.97
C ARG A 9 -7.41 -10.91 13.01
N ARG A 10 -7.79 -9.64 13.11
CA ARG A 10 -8.93 -9.04 12.37
C ARG A 10 -8.97 -9.39 10.89
N THR A 11 -7.82 -9.47 10.22
CA THR A 11 -7.72 -9.78 8.78
C THR A 11 -7.19 -11.18 8.48
N LYS A 12 -7.00 -12.04 9.50
CA LYS A 12 -6.33 -13.34 9.41
C LYS A 12 -7.09 -14.49 10.07
N ARG A 13 -8.38 -14.32 10.37
CA ARG A 13 -9.21 -15.25 11.18
C ARG A 13 -9.12 -16.71 10.80
N ASN A 14 -9.01 -17.01 9.50
CA ASN A 14 -9.02 -18.38 8.97
C ASN A 14 -7.63 -18.83 8.46
N SER A 15 -6.56 -18.12 8.81
CA SER A 15 -5.23 -18.59 8.42
C SER A 15 -4.74 -19.69 9.37
N ALA A 16 -4.15 -20.75 8.82
CA ALA A 16 -3.65 -21.87 9.62
C ALA A 16 -2.71 -21.43 10.76
N SER A 17 -1.85 -20.43 10.51
CA SER A 17 -0.95 -19.88 11.53
C SER A 17 -1.66 -19.12 12.66
N ALA A 18 -2.80 -18.46 12.36
CA ALA A 18 -3.61 -17.82 13.38
C ALA A 18 -4.32 -18.87 14.23
N LEU A 19 -4.96 -19.85 13.58
CA LEU A 19 -5.66 -20.94 14.27
C LEU A 19 -4.70 -21.75 15.16
N ALA A 20 -3.51 -22.08 14.67
CA ALA A 20 -2.49 -22.76 15.47
C ALA A 20 -2.08 -21.95 16.71
N PHE A 21 -1.95 -20.63 16.60
CA PHE A 21 -1.66 -19.75 17.74
C PHE A 21 -2.83 -19.69 18.73
N GLU A 22 -4.06 -19.77 18.24
CA GLU A 22 -5.30 -19.69 19.04
C GLU A 22 -5.61 -20.99 19.79
N MET A 23 -5.05 -22.13 19.39
CA MET A 23 -5.26 -23.42 20.10
C MET A 23 -4.76 -23.37 21.55
N ASP A 24 -3.76 -22.54 21.85
CA ASP A 24 -3.26 -22.29 23.22
C ASP A 24 -3.00 -20.79 23.41
N LEU A 25 -4.06 -19.99 23.22
CA LEU A 25 -3.97 -18.55 23.11
C LEU A 25 -3.34 -17.88 24.34
N GLU A 26 -3.82 -18.25 25.54
CA GLU A 26 -3.37 -17.63 26.78
C GLU A 26 -1.89 -17.89 27.01
N ARG A 27 -1.47 -19.15 26.93
CA ARG A 27 -0.08 -19.55 27.09
C ARG A 27 0.83 -18.89 26.04
N ASN A 28 0.39 -18.83 24.78
CA ASN A 28 1.16 -18.21 23.71
C ASN A 28 1.28 -16.69 23.91
N LEU A 29 0.27 -16.01 24.44
CA LEU A 29 0.33 -14.58 24.72
C LEU A 29 1.18 -14.27 25.95
N ILE A 30 1.07 -15.09 27.03
CA ILE A 30 1.89 -14.96 28.25
C ILE A 30 3.35 -15.21 27.91
N GLY A 31 3.67 -16.33 27.25
CA GLY A 31 5.04 -16.65 26.86
C GLY A 31 5.67 -15.59 25.95
N LEU A 32 4.87 -15.03 25.00
CA LEU A 32 5.35 -13.92 24.19
C LEU A 32 5.60 -12.64 24.99
N HIS A 33 4.77 -12.35 25.96
CA HIS A 33 4.92 -11.22 26.87
C HIS A 33 6.21 -11.37 27.70
N ASP A 34 6.42 -12.55 28.28
CA ASP A 34 7.58 -12.85 29.13
C ASP A 34 8.88 -12.79 28.33
N ASP A 35 8.90 -13.34 27.12
CA ASP A 35 10.04 -13.23 26.21
C ASP A 35 10.40 -11.78 25.89
N LEU A 36 9.38 -10.93 25.68
CA LEU A 36 9.58 -9.49 25.39
C LEU A 36 10.12 -8.74 26.61
N LEU A 37 9.62 -9.03 27.81
CA LEU A 37 10.10 -8.41 29.05
C LEU A 37 11.52 -8.86 29.41
N ALA A 38 11.82 -10.15 29.23
CA ALA A 38 13.14 -10.70 29.49
C ALA A 38 14.19 -10.34 28.43
N GLY A 39 13.77 -9.74 27.29
CA GLY A 39 14.66 -9.46 26.14
C GLY A 39 15.10 -10.72 25.38
N THR A 40 14.46 -11.84 25.62
CA THR A 40 14.75 -13.14 24.96
C THR A 40 13.96 -13.34 23.67
N TYR A 41 12.99 -12.46 23.38
CA TYR A 41 12.24 -12.53 22.12
C TYR A 41 13.17 -12.58 20.90
N ARG A 42 12.92 -13.53 20.02
CA ARG A 42 13.53 -13.62 18.70
C ARG A 42 12.44 -13.84 17.67
N PRO A 43 12.49 -13.16 16.51
CA PRO A 43 11.57 -13.42 15.40
C PRO A 43 11.69 -14.87 14.95
N GLY A 44 10.56 -15.48 14.66
CA GLY A 44 10.48 -16.85 14.18
C GLY A 44 10.58 -16.96 12.66
N ARG A 45 10.39 -18.18 12.16
CA ARG A 45 10.50 -18.54 10.75
C ARG A 45 9.53 -17.76 9.87
N SER A 46 10.05 -17.15 8.82
CA SER A 46 9.27 -16.41 7.82
C SER A 46 8.77 -17.32 6.70
N ILE A 47 7.73 -16.90 5.99
CA ILE A 47 7.22 -17.57 4.80
C ILE A 47 7.45 -16.67 3.59
N CYS A 48 8.16 -17.20 2.58
CA CYS A 48 8.38 -16.52 1.31
C CYS A 48 7.49 -17.12 0.21
N PHE A 49 6.73 -16.28 -0.48
CA PHE A 49 5.90 -16.70 -1.61
C PHE A 49 5.77 -15.60 -2.66
N VAL A 50 5.29 -15.97 -3.85
CA VAL A 50 5.08 -15.02 -4.97
C VAL A 50 3.61 -14.75 -5.17
N VAL A 51 3.26 -13.46 -5.14
CA VAL A 51 1.97 -12.97 -5.62
C VAL A 51 2.14 -12.52 -7.07
N THR A 52 1.36 -13.08 -7.98
CA THR A 52 1.51 -12.83 -9.42
C THR A 52 0.70 -11.65 -9.95
N ARG A 53 -0.24 -11.11 -9.17
CA ARG A 53 -1.17 -10.05 -9.60
C ARG A 53 -1.20 -8.89 -8.60
N PRO A 54 -1.35 -7.64 -9.06
CA PRO A 54 -1.38 -7.18 -10.46
C PRO A 54 -0.02 -7.27 -11.18
N LYS A 55 1.06 -7.42 -10.44
CA LYS A 55 2.44 -7.66 -10.89
C LYS A 55 3.08 -8.71 -10.01
N ALA A 56 4.00 -9.51 -10.56
CA ALA A 56 4.74 -10.48 -9.77
C ALA A 56 5.57 -9.75 -8.68
N ARG A 57 5.44 -10.22 -7.43
CA ARG A 57 6.16 -9.71 -6.27
C ARG A 57 6.51 -10.84 -5.34
N GLU A 58 7.71 -10.81 -4.82
CA GLU A 58 8.16 -11.62 -3.69
C GLU A 58 7.54 -11.05 -2.40
N VAL A 59 6.88 -11.89 -1.62
CA VAL A 59 6.18 -11.52 -0.38
C VAL A 59 6.76 -12.33 0.76
N TRP A 60 7.04 -11.67 1.86
CA TRP A 60 7.60 -12.22 3.09
C TRP A 60 6.62 -12.06 4.23
N ALA A 61 6.10 -13.16 4.71
CA ALA A 61 5.14 -13.16 5.79
C ALA A 61 5.82 -13.64 7.08
N ALA A 62 5.90 -12.77 8.07
CA ALA A 62 6.34 -13.15 9.42
C ALA A 62 5.41 -14.21 10.05
N ALA A 63 5.90 -15.00 10.99
CA ALA A 63 5.07 -15.88 11.81
C ALA A 63 3.95 -15.10 12.50
N PHE A 64 2.84 -15.78 12.83
CA PHE A 64 1.69 -15.08 13.44
C PHE A 64 2.07 -14.43 14.77
N ARG A 65 2.87 -15.11 15.58
CA ARG A 65 3.45 -14.59 16.82
C ARG A 65 4.19 -13.26 16.61
N ASP A 66 5.01 -13.17 15.59
CA ASP A 66 5.79 -11.96 15.28
C ASP A 66 4.90 -10.83 14.73
N ARG A 67 3.85 -11.18 14.00
CA ARG A 67 2.86 -10.17 13.57
C ARG A 67 2.13 -9.56 14.75
N VAL A 68 1.89 -10.30 15.84
CA VAL A 68 1.36 -9.73 17.10
C VAL A 68 2.35 -8.70 17.65
N VAL A 69 3.65 -9.00 17.64
CA VAL A 69 4.70 -8.03 18.06
C VAL A 69 4.75 -6.80 17.15
N HIS A 70 4.61 -6.99 15.84
CA HIS A 70 4.52 -5.87 14.89
C HIS A 70 3.32 -4.96 15.19
N HIS A 71 2.16 -5.54 15.54
CA HIS A 71 0.99 -4.76 15.96
C HIS A 71 1.21 -4.09 17.30
N LEU A 72 1.89 -4.75 18.25
CA LEU A 72 2.23 -4.17 19.54
C LEU A 72 3.09 -2.91 19.39
N LEU A 73 4.19 -3.00 18.62
CA LEU A 73 5.04 -1.87 18.30
C LEU A 73 4.23 -0.75 17.62
N TYR A 74 3.52 -1.12 16.53
CA TYR A 74 2.72 -0.18 15.76
C TYR A 74 1.71 0.58 16.62
N ASN A 75 0.92 -0.10 17.45
CA ASN A 75 -0.09 0.51 18.31
C ASN A 75 0.51 1.55 19.28
N ARG A 76 1.73 1.32 19.74
CA ARG A 76 2.41 2.22 20.67
C ARG A 76 3.06 3.42 20.01
N VAL A 77 3.76 3.19 18.88
CA VAL A 77 4.63 4.23 18.31
C VAL A 77 3.99 4.99 17.16
N ALA A 78 3.04 4.38 16.39
CA ALA A 78 2.47 4.99 15.22
C ALA A 78 1.79 6.36 15.46
N PRO A 79 1.07 6.61 16.56
CA PRO A 79 0.45 7.91 16.82
C PRO A 79 1.44 9.08 16.78
N ARG A 80 2.67 8.88 17.25
CA ARG A 80 3.73 9.93 17.25
C ARG A 80 4.15 10.31 15.83
N PHE A 81 4.28 9.31 14.98
CA PHE A 81 4.64 9.54 13.57
C PHE A 81 3.47 10.15 12.80
N TYR A 82 2.24 9.70 13.05
CA TYR A 82 1.05 10.26 12.39
C TYR A 82 0.81 11.72 12.70
N ALA A 83 1.20 12.19 13.90
CA ALA A 83 1.13 13.61 14.25
C ALA A 83 2.01 14.50 13.36
N SER A 84 3.10 13.95 12.79
CA SER A 84 4.00 14.67 11.89
C SER A 84 3.72 14.44 10.41
N PHE A 85 3.02 13.36 10.05
CA PHE A 85 2.75 13.07 8.65
C PHE A 85 1.79 14.09 8.05
N ILE A 86 2.16 14.63 6.91
CA ILE A 86 1.31 15.58 6.18
C ILE A 86 -0.03 14.92 5.78
N ALA A 87 -1.07 15.75 5.64
CA ALA A 87 -2.39 15.27 5.19
C ALA A 87 -2.36 14.64 3.79
N ASP A 88 -1.34 14.97 3.00
CA ASP A 88 -1.15 14.52 1.61
C ASP A 88 -0.33 13.22 1.49
N SER A 89 0.14 12.64 2.61
CA SER A 89 0.62 11.26 2.69
C SER A 89 -0.59 10.33 2.87
N CYS A 90 -0.87 9.49 1.86
CA CYS A 90 -2.18 8.85 1.72
C CYS A 90 -2.19 7.33 1.87
N ALA A 91 -1.05 6.67 2.00
CA ALA A 91 -0.96 5.21 2.03
C ALA A 91 -0.72 4.68 3.44
N CYS A 92 -1.31 3.52 3.75
CA CYS A 92 -1.04 2.77 4.99
C CYS A 92 -1.18 3.61 6.29
N ILE A 93 -2.12 4.53 6.29
CA ILE A 93 -2.50 5.36 7.43
C ILE A 93 -4.00 5.14 7.69
N PRO A 94 -4.45 4.93 8.93
CA PRO A 94 -5.87 4.77 9.24
C PRO A 94 -6.73 5.88 8.65
N GLY A 95 -7.86 5.51 8.03
CA GLY A 95 -8.75 6.45 7.35
C GLY A 95 -8.27 6.96 6.00
N ARG A 96 -7.05 6.63 5.56
CA ARG A 96 -6.48 7.01 4.27
C ARG A 96 -6.26 5.77 3.38
N GLY A 97 -6.42 5.93 2.07
CA GLY A 97 -6.27 4.84 1.11
C GLY A 97 -6.35 5.37 -0.32
N THR A 98 -6.53 4.48 -1.30
CA THR A 98 -6.55 4.85 -2.73
C THR A 98 -7.65 5.88 -3.06
N LEU A 99 -8.86 5.71 -2.52
CA LEU A 99 -9.95 6.68 -2.72
C LEU A 99 -9.65 8.03 -2.06
N TYR A 100 -9.08 8.03 -0.85
CA TYR A 100 -8.65 9.26 -0.18
C TYR A 100 -7.59 9.98 -1.03
N ALA A 101 -6.57 9.27 -1.49
CA ALA A 101 -5.52 9.84 -2.35
C ALA A 101 -6.06 10.42 -3.65
N ALA A 102 -6.97 9.69 -4.32
CA ALA A 102 -7.62 10.16 -5.54
C ALA A 102 -8.45 11.44 -5.31
N LYS A 103 -9.25 11.49 -4.23
CA LYS A 103 -10.02 12.68 -3.85
C LYS A 103 -9.11 13.86 -3.45
N ARG A 104 -8.01 13.60 -2.73
CA ARG A 104 -7.02 14.63 -2.38
C ARG A 104 -6.39 15.23 -3.63
N LEU A 105 -5.96 14.40 -4.57
CA LEU A 105 -5.37 14.87 -5.83
C LEU A 105 -6.40 15.66 -6.66
N GLU A 106 -7.63 15.16 -6.78
CA GLU A 106 -8.73 15.87 -7.47
C GLU A 106 -8.99 17.25 -6.87
N ALA A 107 -9.06 17.34 -5.54
CA ALA A 107 -9.25 18.63 -4.85
C ALA A 107 -8.08 19.60 -5.10
N LYS A 108 -6.84 19.10 -5.11
CA LYS A 108 -5.66 19.92 -5.41
C LYS A 108 -5.60 20.36 -6.87
N ILE A 109 -6.00 19.51 -7.81
CA ILE A 109 -6.12 19.89 -9.22
C ILE A 109 -7.17 21.02 -9.36
N ARG A 110 -8.34 20.87 -8.76
CA ARG A 110 -9.38 21.90 -8.78
C ARG A 110 -8.90 23.22 -8.17
N SER A 111 -8.18 23.16 -7.06
CA SER A 111 -7.61 24.35 -6.41
C SER A 111 -6.56 25.03 -7.30
N ALA A 112 -5.60 24.27 -7.83
CA ALA A 112 -4.51 24.80 -8.65
C ALA A 112 -5.00 25.37 -10.00
N SER A 113 -6.01 24.72 -10.61
CA SER A 113 -6.58 25.11 -11.90
C SER A 113 -7.73 26.13 -11.77
N GLN A 114 -8.00 26.65 -10.58
CA GLN A 114 -9.17 27.47 -10.34
C GLN A 114 -10.45 26.84 -10.91
N ASN A 115 -10.75 25.64 -10.44
CA ASN A 115 -11.88 24.81 -10.87
C ASN A 115 -11.89 24.51 -12.39
N TRP A 116 -10.74 24.14 -12.95
CA TRP A 116 -10.50 23.76 -14.35
C TRP A 116 -10.53 24.95 -15.33
N SER A 117 -10.53 26.19 -14.86
CA SER A 117 -10.53 27.39 -15.72
C SER A 117 -9.14 27.75 -16.22
N LYS A 118 -8.07 27.33 -15.52
CA LYS A 118 -6.68 27.58 -15.88
C LYS A 118 -5.96 26.29 -16.29
N PRO A 119 -5.12 26.32 -17.33
CA PRO A 119 -4.24 25.19 -17.64
C PRO A 119 -3.22 25.02 -16.53
N ILE A 120 -3.04 23.77 -16.10
CA ILE A 120 -2.00 23.36 -15.16
C ILE A 120 -1.33 22.07 -15.61
N PHE A 121 -0.14 21.82 -15.08
CA PHE A 121 0.65 20.66 -15.36
C PHE A 121 0.82 19.80 -14.10
N TYR A 122 1.11 18.54 -14.30
CA TYR A 122 1.50 17.65 -13.23
C TYR A 122 2.84 17.00 -13.52
N LEU A 123 3.64 16.84 -12.49
CA LEU A 123 4.81 15.98 -12.46
C LEU A 123 4.49 14.80 -11.57
N LYS A 124 4.34 13.63 -12.19
CA LYS A 124 4.19 12.36 -11.48
C LYS A 124 5.54 11.67 -11.40
N CYS A 125 5.91 11.24 -10.20
CA CYS A 125 7.16 10.53 -9.91
C CYS A 125 6.87 9.18 -9.26
N ASP A 126 7.79 8.24 -9.46
CA ASP A 126 7.81 6.90 -8.83
C ASP A 126 9.25 6.61 -8.42
N LEU A 127 9.47 5.99 -7.27
CA LEU A 127 10.80 5.61 -6.83
C LEU A 127 11.21 4.24 -7.39
N SER A 128 12.47 4.13 -7.81
CA SER A 128 13.01 2.86 -8.34
C SER A 128 13.16 1.83 -7.23
N ASN A 129 12.50 0.66 -7.39
CA ASN A 129 12.66 -0.51 -6.49
C ASN A 129 12.50 -0.19 -4.99
N PHE A 130 11.65 0.74 -4.65
CA PHE A 130 11.59 1.41 -3.35
C PHE A 130 11.73 0.45 -2.16
N PHE A 131 10.84 -0.53 -2.00
CA PHE A 131 10.83 -1.42 -0.81
C PHE A 131 12.12 -2.22 -0.63
N VAL A 132 12.75 -2.64 -1.71
CA VAL A 132 14.00 -3.41 -1.66
C VAL A 132 15.26 -2.53 -1.64
N ALA A 133 15.09 -1.22 -1.85
CA ALA A 133 16.18 -0.24 -1.81
C ALA A 133 16.23 0.56 -0.50
N ILE A 134 15.25 0.41 0.40
CA ILE A 134 15.24 1.12 1.69
C ILE A 134 16.51 0.78 2.47
N ASP A 135 17.28 1.79 2.83
CA ASP A 135 18.45 1.66 3.71
C ASP A 135 17.99 1.58 5.16
N LYS A 136 18.26 0.43 5.80
CA LYS A 136 17.87 0.18 7.19
C LYS A 136 18.57 1.12 8.17
N GLN A 137 19.78 1.61 7.87
CA GLN A 137 20.50 2.54 8.76
C GLN A 137 19.92 3.95 8.70
N VAL A 138 19.49 4.40 7.51
CA VAL A 138 18.74 5.67 7.38
C VAL A 138 17.45 5.60 8.18
N LEU A 139 16.69 4.51 8.02
CA LEU A 139 15.43 4.31 8.72
C LEU A 139 15.62 4.18 10.24
N ARG A 140 16.68 3.51 10.69
CA ARG A 140 17.05 3.42 12.11
C ARG A 140 17.23 4.79 12.74
N ARG A 141 17.96 5.70 12.07
CA ARG A 141 18.12 7.08 12.53
C ARG A 141 16.79 7.83 12.62
N GLN A 142 15.91 7.63 11.64
CA GLN A 142 14.57 8.25 11.65
C GLN A 142 13.67 7.72 12.78
N LEU A 143 13.76 6.43 13.10
CA LEU A 143 13.07 5.84 14.26
C LEU A 143 13.59 6.41 15.58
N ALA A 144 14.91 6.44 15.76
CA ALA A 144 15.56 6.95 16.97
C ALA A 144 15.25 8.43 17.22
N ALA A 145 15.04 9.23 16.16
CA ALA A 145 14.68 10.64 16.30
C ALA A 145 13.31 10.89 16.97
N LYS A 146 12.41 9.88 16.96
CA LYS A 146 11.04 10.03 17.48
C LYS A 146 10.65 9.02 18.56
N ILE A 147 11.36 7.90 18.68
CA ILE A 147 11.13 6.90 19.74
C ILE A 147 12.16 7.14 20.84
N THR A 148 11.74 7.80 21.89
CA THR A 148 12.62 8.21 22.99
C THR A 148 12.76 7.16 24.08
N GLU A 149 11.79 6.22 24.19
CA GLU A 149 11.85 5.17 25.18
C GLU A 149 12.77 4.02 24.71
N PRO A 150 13.82 3.69 25.47
CA PRO A 150 14.84 2.73 25.04
C PRO A 150 14.28 1.36 24.66
N TRP A 151 13.31 0.86 25.44
CA TRP A 151 12.71 -0.46 25.19
C TRP A 151 11.95 -0.51 23.84
N TRP A 152 11.16 0.53 23.54
CA TRP A 152 10.42 0.59 22.27
C TRP A 152 11.34 0.81 21.07
N LEU A 153 12.41 1.58 21.25
CA LEU A 153 13.41 1.76 20.22
C LEU A 153 14.14 0.44 19.92
N ALA A 154 14.58 -0.27 20.97
CA ALA A 154 15.24 -1.57 20.82
C ALA A 154 14.33 -2.59 20.10
N LEU A 155 13.04 -2.65 20.45
CA LEU A 155 12.08 -3.52 19.76
C LEU A 155 11.89 -3.10 18.29
N ALA A 156 11.80 -1.81 18.00
CA ALA A 156 11.68 -1.29 16.63
C ALA A 156 12.93 -1.64 15.79
N GLU A 157 14.12 -1.49 16.37
CA GLU A 157 15.38 -1.86 15.74
C GLU A 157 15.49 -3.37 15.52
N GLN A 158 15.07 -4.19 16.48
CA GLN A 158 15.05 -5.65 16.32
C GLN A 158 14.16 -6.08 15.15
N ILE A 159 12.95 -5.51 15.03
CA ILE A 159 12.05 -5.79 13.90
C ILE A 159 12.62 -5.28 12.58
N LEU A 160 13.24 -4.09 12.57
CA LEU A 160 13.82 -3.50 11.37
C LEU A 160 15.03 -4.29 10.85
N MET A 161 15.92 -4.69 11.78
CA MET A 161 17.19 -5.31 11.41
C MET A 161 17.07 -6.82 11.17
N HIS A 162 15.97 -7.44 11.63
CA HIS A 162 15.70 -8.85 11.35
C HIS A 162 15.75 -9.14 9.86
N ASP A 163 16.54 -10.13 9.48
CA ASP A 163 16.62 -10.61 8.10
C ASP A 163 15.76 -11.88 7.93
N PRO A 164 14.60 -11.78 7.26
CA PRO A 164 13.73 -12.93 7.10
C PRO A 164 14.33 -14.06 6.22
N ARG A 165 15.50 -13.81 5.59
CA ARG A 165 16.20 -14.79 4.73
C ARG A 165 17.06 -15.78 5.53
N GLU A 166 17.31 -15.53 6.81
CA GLU A 166 18.09 -16.41 7.67
C GLU A 166 17.34 -17.71 7.99
N ASP A 167 16.01 -17.61 8.23
CA ASP A 167 15.14 -18.76 8.46
C ASP A 167 13.78 -18.55 7.80
N TYR A 168 13.52 -19.28 6.71
CA TYR A 168 12.25 -19.17 6.00
C TYR A 168 11.83 -20.46 5.29
N GLU A 169 10.53 -20.54 5.03
CA GLU A 169 9.86 -21.56 4.22
C GLU A 169 9.44 -20.96 2.88
N VAL A 170 9.72 -21.65 1.77
CA VAL A 170 9.26 -21.29 0.43
C VAL A 170 7.94 -21.99 0.14
N ARG A 171 6.87 -21.21 -0.12
CA ARG A 171 5.53 -21.76 -0.43
C ARG A 171 5.11 -21.65 -1.89
N SER A 172 5.90 -21.00 -2.72
CA SER A 172 5.59 -20.92 -4.15
C SER A 172 6.53 -21.77 -4.98
N PRO A 173 6.05 -22.36 -6.09
CA PRO A 173 6.91 -23.07 -7.03
C PRO A 173 8.02 -22.17 -7.60
N ALA A 174 9.19 -22.73 -7.87
CA ALA A 174 10.37 -22.00 -8.34
C ALA A 174 10.11 -21.16 -9.60
N HIS A 175 9.30 -21.68 -10.56
CA HIS A 175 8.98 -20.97 -11.78
C HIS A 175 8.24 -19.62 -11.56
N LEU A 176 7.52 -19.45 -10.44
CA LEU A 176 6.87 -18.19 -10.10
C LEU A 176 7.89 -17.14 -9.66
N PHE A 177 8.96 -17.53 -8.97
CA PHE A 177 10.04 -16.60 -8.61
C PHE A 177 10.72 -16.05 -9.86
N ASN A 178 10.84 -16.82 -10.94
CA ASN A 178 11.41 -16.36 -12.21
C ASN A 178 10.59 -15.23 -12.87
N ARG A 179 9.32 -15.05 -12.47
CA ARG A 179 8.47 -13.93 -12.92
C ARG A 179 8.76 -12.63 -12.17
N VAL A 180 9.46 -12.67 -11.04
CA VAL A 180 9.87 -11.49 -10.29
C VAL A 180 11.27 -11.10 -10.75
N PRO A 181 11.48 -9.89 -11.31
CA PRO A 181 12.82 -9.45 -11.72
C PRO A 181 13.79 -9.48 -10.53
N GLN A 182 15.02 -9.93 -10.76
CA GLN A 182 16.03 -10.11 -9.71
C GLN A 182 16.24 -8.85 -8.86
N HIS A 183 16.34 -7.67 -9.49
CA HIS A 183 16.50 -6.39 -8.82
C HIS A 183 15.30 -5.97 -7.95
N LYS A 184 14.20 -6.74 -7.95
CA LYS A 184 12.99 -6.53 -7.12
C LYS A 184 12.80 -7.61 -6.08
N ARG A 185 13.73 -8.56 -5.98
CA ARG A 185 13.70 -9.60 -4.95
C ARG A 185 14.50 -9.13 -3.74
N LEU A 186 13.98 -9.35 -2.56
CA LEU A 186 14.72 -9.12 -1.31
C LEU A 186 15.93 -10.06 -1.23
N THR A 187 15.76 -11.29 -1.72
CA THR A 187 16.83 -12.31 -1.78
C THR A 187 18.07 -11.89 -2.59
N ALA A 188 17.94 -10.90 -3.46
CA ALA A 188 19.05 -10.38 -4.28
C ALA A 188 19.68 -9.10 -3.71
N GLN A 189 19.22 -8.61 -2.55
CA GLN A 189 19.74 -7.36 -1.95
C GLN A 189 20.74 -7.66 -0.83
N PRO A 190 21.68 -6.74 -0.54
CA PRO A 190 22.49 -6.79 0.67
C PRO A 190 21.64 -6.77 1.96
N ALA A 191 22.17 -7.30 3.06
CA ALA A 191 21.42 -7.44 4.32
C ALA A 191 20.95 -6.11 4.94
N HIS A 192 21.70 -5.02 4.68
CA HIS A 192 21.36 -3.67 5.16
C HIS A 192 20.29 -2.97 4.32
N LEU A 193 19.91 -3.54 3.18
CA LEU A 193 18.88 -2.98 2.29
C LEU A 193 17.60 -3.79 2.31
N GLY A 194 16.50 -3.08 2.11
CA GLY A 194 15.18 -3.62 1.85
C GLY A 194 14.35 -3.97 3.08
N LEU A 195 13.05 -3.81 2.91
CA LEU A 195 12.04 -4.25 3.87
C LEU A 195 11.21 -5.40 3.28
N PRO A 196 10.89 -6.43 4.09
CA PRO A 196 10.07 -7.56 3.65
C PRO A 196 8.64 -7.11 3.34
N ILE A 197 8.21 -7.23 2.07
CA ILE A 197 6.84 -6.92 1.67
C ILE A 197 5.89 -7.97 2.23
N GLY A 198 4.87 -7.56 2.98
CA GLY A 198 3.84 -8.44 3.52
C GLY A 198 3.55 -8.24 5.01
N ASN A 199 4.37 -7.46 5.70
CA ASN A 199 4.21 -7.15 7.11
C ASN A 199 3.70 -5.73 7.35
N LEU A 200 2.94 -5.52 8.44
CA LEU A 200 2.46 -4.20 8.86
C LEU A 200 3.63 -3.25 9.15
N SER A 201 4.65 -3.74 9.86
CA SER A 201 5.85 -2.97 10.20
C SER A 201 6.54 -2.40 8.96
N SER A 202 6.68 -3.20 7.89
CA SER A 202 7.33 -2.74 6.63
C SER A 202 6.56 -1.60 5.97
N GLN A 203 5.23 -1.65 5.98
CA GLN A 203 4.41 -0.58 5.44
C GLN A 203 4.50 0.70 6.28
N PHE A 204 4.48 0.56 7.58
CA PHE A 204 4.63 1.67 8.50
C PHE A 204 6.03 2.31 8.40
N PHE A 205 7.07 1.51 8.41
CA PHE A 205 8.46 1.93 8.23
C PHE A 205 8.71 2.63 6.89
N ALA A 206 8.10 2.14 5.81
CA ALA A 206 8.17 2.80 4.51
C ALA A 206 7.58 4.22 4.53
N ASN A 207 6.50 4.45 5.29
CA ASN A 207 5.94 5.79 5.46
C ASN A 207 6.85 6.70 6.30
N ILE A 208 7.47 6.18 7.37
CA ILE A 208 8.46 6.92 8.16
C ILE A 208 9.62 7.35 7.27
N TYR A 209 10.13 6.42 6.47
CA TYR A 209 11.23 6.68 5.55
C TYR A 209 10.96 7.83 4.58
N LEU A 210 9.76 7.86 4.01
CA LEU A 210 9.36 8.88 3.03
C LEU A 210 8.74 10.14 3.66
N ASP A 211 8.54 10.21 4.98
CA ASP A 211 8.13 11.46 5.64
C ASP A 211 9.18 12.56 5.39
N ALA A 212 10.46 12.22 5.34
CA ALA A 212 11.51 13.18 5.02
C ALA A 212 11.34 13.81 3.62
N LEU A 213 10.90 13.02 2.62
CA LEU A 213 10.56 13.54 1.29
C LEU A 213 9.32 14.43 1.34
N ASP A 214 8.31 14.05 2.12
CA ASP A 214 7.08 14.85 2.29
C ASP A 214 7.40 16.21 2.93
N GLN A 215 8.23 16.23 3.98
CA GLN A 215 8.67 17.46 4.65
C GLN A 215 9.53 18.32 3.70
N PHE A 216 10.44 17.71 2.94
CA PHE A 216 11.22 18.42 1.91
C PHE A 216 10.30 19.06 0.87
N ALA A 217 9.35 18.31 0.31
CA ALA A 217 8.41 18.80 -0.68
C ALA A 217 7.57 19.99 -0.16
N LYS A 218 7.13 19.94 1.12
CA LYS A 218 6.29 20.98 1.71
C LYS A 218 7.05 22.20 2.18
N HIS A 219 8.17 22.00 2.86
CA HIS A 219 8.84 23.07 3.58
C HIS A 219 10.07 23.64 2.86
N LYS A 220 10.76 22.85 2.02
CA LYS A 220 11.89 23.32 1.24
C LYS A 220 11.45 23.75 -0.16
N LEU A 221 10.73 22.88 -0.88
CA LEU A 221 10.23 23.23 -2.22
C LEU A 221 9.02 24.19 -2.19
N GLY A 222 8.33 24.33 -1.05
CA GLY A 222 7.10 25.11 -0.96
C GLY A 222 5.96 24.55 -1.83
N ALA A 223 6.00 23.26 -2.18
CA ALA A 223 5.06 22.63 -3.09
C ALA A 223 3.65 22.53 -2.46
N LYS A 224 2.81 23.54 -2.66
CA LYS A 224 1.44 23.62 -2.13
C LYS A 224 0.60 22.43 -2.59
N HIS A 225 0.70 22.06 -3.85
CA HIS A 225 -0.09 21.01 -4.49
C HIS A 225 0.75 19.74 -4.71
N TYR A 226 0.96 18.97 -3.64
CA TYR A 226 1.69 17.73 -3.58
C TYR A 226 0.84 16.64 -2.96
N VAL A 227 0.88 15.40 -3.47
CA VAL A 227 0.22 14.21 -2.91
C VAL A 227 1.11 13.00 -3.10
N ARG A 228 1.27 12.16 -2.08
CA ARG A 228 2.02 10.91 -2.13
C ARG A 228 1.16 9.70 -1.75
N TYR A 229 1.35 8.61 -2.46
CA TYR A 229 0.81 7.29 -2.15
C TYR A 229 1.93 6.23 -2.24
N VAL A 230 2.51 5.86 -1.11
CA VAL A 230 3.73 5.04 -0.99
C VAL A 230 4.88 5.71 -1.78
N ASP A 231 5.38 5.06 -2.82
CA ASP A 231 6.45 5.48 -3.72
C ASP A 231 5.97 6.32 -4.92
N ASP A 232 4.67 6.36 -5.19
CA ASP A 232 4.04 7.20 -6.22
C ASP A 232 3.70 8.60 -5.63
N PHE A 233 4.21 9.70 -6.22
CA PHE A 233 3.85 11.05 -5.79
C PHE A 233 3.66 12.00 -6.96
N VAL A 234 2.87 13.05 -6.73
CA VAL A 234 2.45 14.00 -7.77
C VAL A 234 2.61 15.41 -7.26
N PHE A 235 3.28 16.25 -8.05
CA PHE A 235 3.30 17.71 -7.93
C PHE A 235 2.40 18.33 -8.98
N LEU A 236 1.78 19.46 -8.66
CA LEU A 236 0.97 20.26 -9.60
C LEU A 236 1.44 21.71 -9.58
N HIS A 237 1.57 22.30 -10.77
CA HIS A 237 1.90 23.71 -10.93
C HIS A 237 1.40 24.24 -12.28
N GLU A 238 1.21 25.54 -12.40
CA GLU A 238 0.86 26.19 -13.67
C GLU A 238 2.05 26.27 -14.64
N SER A 239 3.28 26.36 -14.12
CA SER A 239 4.52 26.37 -14.90
C SER A 239 5.15 25.00 -14.97
N PRO A 240 5.37 24.42 -16.16
CA PRO A 240 6.15 23.18 -16.31
C PRO A 240 7.64 23.38 -16.00
N GLN A 241 8.17 24.60 -16.13
CA GLN A 241 9.55 24.94 -15.75
C GLN A 241 9.74 24.78 -14.25
N GLN A 242 8.78 25.26 -13.43
CA GLN A 242 8.83 25.07 -11.98
C GLN A 242 8.78 23.59 -11.58
N LEU A 243 7.96 22.79 -12.28
CA LEU A 243 7.93 21.34 -12.04
C LEU A 243 9.25 20.65 -12.38
N ASN A 244 9.95 21.10 -13.45
CA ASN A 244 11.28 20.60 -13.76
C ASN A 244 12.34 21.05 -12.74
N ALA A 245 12.25 22.27 -12.22
CA ALA A 245 13.11 22.72 -11.13
C ALA A 245 12.90 21.87 -9.87
N TRP A 246 11.67 21.65 -9.45
CA TRP A 246 11.36 20.76 -8.32
C TRP A 246 11.83 19.32 -8.56
N LYS A 247 11.73 18.82 -9.80
CA LYS A 247 12.26 17.49 -10.15
C LYS A 247 13.76 17.42 -9.89
N ALA A 248 14.52 18.40 -10.35
CA ALA A 248 15.98 18.44 -10.15
C ALA A 248 16.35 18.50 -8.66
N GLU A 249 15.63 19.33 -7.88
CA GLU A 249 15.84 19.39 -6.42
C GLU A 249 15.48 18.09 -5.70
N VAL A 250 14.41 17.40 -6.12
CA VAL A 250 14.06 16.07 -5.61
C VAL A 250 15.15 15.06 -5.96
N GLU A 251 15.66 15.07 -7.21
CA GLU A 251 16.76 14.19 -7.64
C GLU A 251 18.04 14.43 -6.84
N ALA A 252 18.32 15.67 -6.45
CA ALA A 252 19.45 16.03 -5.58
C ALA A 252 19.22 15.61 -4.11
N PHE A 253 17.98 15.63 -3.64
CA PHE A 253 17.62 15.25 -2.26
C PHE A 253 17.58 13.73 -2.04
N LEU A 254 17.08 12.96 -2.99
CA LEU A 254 16.80 11.52 -2.83
C LEU A 254 18.03 10.68 -2.44
N PRO A 255 19.28 10.99 -2.83
CA PRO A 255 20.47 10.29 -2.35
C PRO A 255 20.64 10.31 -0.83
N THR A 256 20.12 11.33 -0.11
CA THR A 256 20.12 11.37 1.36
C THR A 256 19.26 10.25 1.97
N LEU A 257 18.33 9.73 1.18
CA LEU A 257 17.46 8.59 1.49
C LEU A 257 17.90 7.32 0.74
N ALA A 258 19.12 7.24 0.19
CA ALA A 258 19.54 6.12 -0.66
C ALA A 258 18.51 5.73 -1.73
N ALA A 259 17.72 6.68 -2.21
CA ALA A 259 16.62 6.49 -3.16
C ALA A 259 16.90 7.21 -4.47
N LYS A 260 16.19 6.83 -5.53
CA LYS A 260 16.27 7.48 -6.85
C LYS A 260 14.94 7.45 -7.58
N LEU A 261 14.68 8.45 -8.41
CA LEU A 261 13.51 8.45 -9.30
C LEU A 261 13.61 7.33 -10.32
N ASN A 262 12.45 6.81 -10.70
CA ASN A 262 12.32 5.90 -11.83
C ASN A 262 12.15 6.72 -13.12
N PRO A 263 13.15 6.78 -14.02
CA PRO A 263 13.11 7.66 -15.18
C PRO A 263 11.97 7.30 -16.15
N THR A 264 11.61 6.03 -16.26
CA THR A 264 10.55 5.56 -17.18
C THR A 264 9.14 5.83 -16.67
N LYS A 265 9.00 6.16 -15.38
CA LYS A 265 7.71 6.45 -14.74
C LYS A 265 7.60 7.89 -14.22
N THR A 266 8.63 8.69 -14.41
CA THR A 266 8.59 10.13 -14.13
C THR A 266 8.01 10.83 -15.35
N ILE A 267 6.82 11.44 -15.19
CA ILE A 267 6.02 11.97 -16.30
C ILE A 267 5.60 13.40 -15.96
N LEU A 268 5.91 14.35 -16.87
CA LEU A 268 5.42 15.72 -16.83
C LEU A 268 4.44 15.92 -17.99
N GLN A 269 3.20 16.29 -17.68
CA GLN A 269 2.15 16.47 -18.68
C GLN A 269 1.11 17.49 -18.23
N PRO A 270 0.33 18.09 -19.18
CA PRO A 270 -0.88 18.85 -18.86
C PRO A 270 -1.94 17.97 -18.17
N VAL A 271 -2.66 18.53 -17.21
CA VAL A 271 -3.68 17.82 -16.43
C VAL A 271 -4.92 17.45 -17.25
N ASP A 272 -5.23 18.18 -18.31
CA ASP A 272 -6.36 17.92 -19.22
C ASP A 272 -6.27 16.56 -19.91
N ARG A 273 -5.06 16.04 -20.15
CA ARG A 273 -4.85 14.67 -20.66
C ARG A 273 -5.33 13.60 -19.68
N GLY A 274 -5.52 13.97 -18.41
CA GLY A 274 -5.91 13.08 -17.33
C GLY A 274 -4.73 12.58 -16.51
N VAL A 275 -4.87 12.68 -15.19
CA VAL A 275 -3.84 12.24 -14.24
C VAL A 275 -4.16 10.81 -13.79
N ASP A 276 -3.31 9.86 -14.20
CA ASP A 276 -3.41 8.47 -13.77
C ASP A 276 -2.73 8.28 -12.41
N PHE A 277 -3.52 8.16 -11.33
CA PHE A 277 -3.04 7.99 -9.97
C PHE A 277 -3.89 6.97 -9.19
N VAL A 278 -3.25 6.09 -8.44
CA VAL A 278 -3.84 5.07 -7.53
C VAL A 278 -5.02 4.29 -8.11
N GLY A 279 -4.99 3.97 -9.39
CA GLY A 279 -6.07 3.20 -10.05
C GLY A 279 -7.17 4.03 -10.70
N HIS A 280 -7.12 5.34 -10.55
CA HIS A 280 -8.06 6.29 -11.14
C HIS A 280 -7.40 7.15 -12.21
N VAL A 281 -8.21 7.65 -13.15
CA VAL A 281 -7.83 8.69 -14.10
C VAL A 281 -8.69 9.92 -13.79
N ILE A 282 -8.05 11.00 -13.34
CA ILE A 282 -8.68 12.26 -12.98
C ILE A 282 -8.60 13.18 -14.21
N LYS A 283 -9.75 13.59 -14.71
CA LYS A 283 -9.94 14.53 -15.82
C LYS A 283 -10.84 15.68 -15.37
N PRO A 284 -10.94 16.78 -16.14
CA PRO A 284 -11.92 17.83 -15.88
C PRO A 284 -13.30 17.24 -15.57
N TRP A 285 -13.86 17.61 -14.40
CA TRP A 285 -15.20 17.23 -13.93
C TRP A 285 -15.45 15.72 -13.76
N ARG A 286 -14.42 14.88 -13.96
CA ARG A 286 -14.60 13.43 -13.99
C ARG A 286 -13.41 12.68 -13.38
N ARG A 287 -13.70 11.76 -12.43
CA ARG A 287 -12.78 10.72 -12.00
C ARG A 287 -13.32 9.36 -12.45
N SER A 288 -12.57 8.66 -13.28
CA SER A 288 -12.92 7.35 -13.81
C SER A 288 -11.92 6.28 -13.32
N THR A 289 -12.35 5.02 -13.32
CA THR A 289 -11.44 3.86 -13.15
C THR A 289 -10.58 3.69 -14.40
N ARG A 290 -9.37 3.18 -14.25
CA ARG A 290 -8.53 2.82 -15.41
C ARG A 290 -9.25 1.82 -16.32
N LYS A 291 -9.18 1.99 -17.64
CA LYS A 291 -9.78 1.08 -18.63
C LYS A 291 -9.36 -0.38 -18.39
N ARG A 292 -8.08 -0.63 -18.09
CA ARG A 292 -7.58 -1.98 -17.77
C ARG A 292 -8.24 -2.60 -16.52
N SER A 293 -8.60 -1.80 -15.51
CA SER A 293 -9.26 -2.29 -14.30
C SER A 293 -10.68 -2.75 -14.60
N LEU A 294 -11.42 -2.02 -15.43
CA LEU A 294 -12.73 -2.44 -15.93
C LEU A 294 -12.64 -3.72 -16.75
N ALA A 295 -11.74 -3.77 -17.75
CA ALA A 295 -11.55 -4.96 -18.58
C ALA A 295 -11.21 -6.19 -17.73
N GLN A 296 -10.36 -6.03 -16.73
CA GLN A 296 -10.02 -7.10 -15.80
C GLN A 296 -11.22 -7.51 -14.92
N ALA A 297 -12.02 -6.55 -14.45
CA ALA A 297 -13.24 -6.83 -13.69
C ALA A 297 -14.20 -7.71 -14.49
N LEU A 298 -14.49 -7.33 -15.75
CA LEU A 298 -15.37 -8.10 -16.62
C LEU A 298 -14.83 -9.50 -16.89
N LYS A 299 -13.55 -9.62 -17.28
CA LYS A 299 -12.90 -10.91 -17.58
C LYS A 299 -12.89 -11.84 -16.37
N ARG A 300 -12.52 -11.34 -15.20
CA ARG A 300 -12.44 -12.17 -13.98
C ARG A 300 -13.81 -12.58 -13.46
N THR A 301 -14.78 -11.68 -13.51
CA THR A 301 -16.16 -12.01 -13.11
C THR A 301 -16.78 -13.03 -14.05
N ALA A 302 -16.52 -12.93 -15.38
CA ALA A 302 -16.97 -13.93 -16.33
C ALA A 302 -16.35 -15.31 -16.12
N ALA A 303 -15.09 -15.38 -15.68
CA ALA A 303 -14.34 -16.62 -15.48
C ALA A 303 -14.33 -17.13 -14.03
N ALA A 304 -15.01 -16.46 -13.10
CA ALA A 304 -15.02 -16.86 -11.69
C ALA A 304 -15.74 -18.20 -11.48
N PRO A 305 -15.25 -19.11 -10.62
CA PRO A 305 -16.03 -20.25 -10.14
C PRO A 305 -17.37 -19.79 -9.54
N ALA A 306 -18.37 -20.66 -9.54
CA ALA A 306 -19.73 -20.29 -9.07
C ALA A 306 -19.73 -19.86 -7.59
N GLU A 307 -18.95 -20.53 -6.76
CA GLU A 307 -18.75 -20.25 -5.34
C GLU A 307 -18.10 -18.88 -5.10
N ASP A 308 -17.18 -18.45 -5.97
CA ASP A 308 -16.41 -17.21 -5.84
C ASP A 308 -17.06 -16.01 -6.56
N LEU A 309 -18.09 -16.25 -7.38
CA LEU A 309 -18.66 -15.21 -8.25
C LEU A 309 -19.19 -14.03 -7.45
N ARG A 310 -19.89 -14.29 -6.33
CA ARG A 310 -20.44 -13.26 -5.45
C ARG A 310 -19.35 -12.36 -4.87
N GLU A 311 -18.30 -12.95 -4.32
CA GLU A 311 -17.22 -12.19 -3.69
C GLU A 311 -16.41 -11.41 -4.73
N THR A 312 -16.08 -12.05 -5.84
CA THR A 312 -15.37 -11.42 -6.96
C THR A 312 -16.14 -10.24 -7.51
N ALA A 313 -17.43 -10.38 -7.81
CA ALA A 313 -18.26 -9.31 -8.35
C ALA A 313 -18.44 -8.16 -7.34
N ASN A 314 -18.72 -8.46 -6.06
CA ASN A 314 -18.86 -7.44 -5.03
C ASN A 314 -17.57 -6.63 -4.81
N SER A 315 -16.41 -7.27 -4.86
CA SER A 315 -15.10 -6.58 -4.83
C SER A 315 -14.96 -5.59 -5.99
N TYR A 316 -15.36 -5.98 -7.21
CA TYR A 316 -15.29 -5.09 -8.37
C TYR A 316 -16.37 -4.01 -8.36
N PHE A 317 -17.59 -4.28 -7.90
CA PHE A 317 -18.59 -3.24 -7.70
C PHE A 317 -18.09 -2.18 -6.71
N GLY A 318 -17.47 -2.60 -5.60
CA GLY A 318 -16.83 -1.69 -4.64
C GLY A 318 -15.72 -0.85 -5.27
N LEU A 319 -14.86 -1.45 -6.11
CA LEU A 319 -13.81 -0.72 -6.81
C LEU A 319 -14.39 0.30 -7.82
N LEU A 320 -15.34 -0.12 -8.65
CA LEU A 320 -15.93 0.75 -9.68
C LEU A 320 -16.75 1.89 -9.07
N SER A 321 -17.41 1.68 -7.93
CA SER A 321 -18.17 2.71 -7.22
C SER A 321 -17.32 3.86 -6.69
N GLN A 322 -16.00 3.69 -6.60
CA GLN A 322 -15.08 4.75 -6.20
C GLN A 322 -14.93 5.85 -7.27
N ALA A 323 -15.25 5.57 -8.52
CA ALA A 323 -15.24 6.57 -9.60
C ALA A 323 -16.48 7.49 -9.53
N SER A 324 -16.33 8.78 -9.91
CA SER A 324 -17.41 9.75 -9.80
C SER A 324 -18.58 9.50 -10.78
N HIS A 325 -18.32 8.87 -11.92
CA HIS A 325 -19.31 8.59 -12.98
C HIS A 325 -19.18 7.13 -13.44
N SER A 326 -19.49 6.20 -12.56
CA SER A 326 -19.27 4.77 -12.80
C SER A 326 -20.52 3.97 -13.22
N GLY A 327 -21.68 4.62 -13.41
CA GLY A 327 -22.94 3.93 -13.75
C GLY A 327 -22.78 2.97 -14.92
N LYS A 328 -22.35 3.46 -16.07
CA LYS A 328 -22.14 2.65 -17.29
C LYS A 328 -21.14 1.49 -17.10
N ASP A 329 -20.08 1.68 -16.31
CA ASP A 329 -19.09 0.64 -16.05
C ASP A 329 -19.65 -0.43 -15.11
N ARG A 330 -20.46 -0.03 -14.11
CA ARG A 330 -21.16 -0.94 -13.21
C ARG A 330 -22.27 -1.71 -13.93
N GLU A 331 -22.99 -1.08 -14.86
CA GLU A 331 -23.97 -1.77 -15.73
C GLU A 331 -23.33 -2.89 -16.55
N LYS A 332 -22.16 -2.63 -17.15
CA LYS A 332 -21.42 -3.67 -17.90
C LYS A 332 -21.07 -4.86 -16.99
N LEU A 333 -20.62 -4.59 -15.77
CA LEU A 333 -20.33 -5.64 -14.80
C LEU A 333 -21.61 -6.38 -14.37
N ALA A 334 -22.70 -5.65 -14.13
CA ALA A 334 -24.01 -6.22 -13.77
C ALA A 334 -24.53 -7.19 -14.84
N ARG A 335 -24.39 -6.84 -16.13
CA ARG A 335 -24.77 -7.75 -17.25
C ARG A 335 -24.01 -9.07 -17.18
N VAL A 336 -22.69 -9.03 -16.96
CA VAL A 336 -21.89 -10.26 -16.82
C VAL A 336 -22.36 -11.10 -15.64
N VAL A 337 -22.66 -10.46 -14.50
CA VAL A 337 -23.15 -11.13 -13.27
C VAL A 337 -24.50 -11.77 -13.51
N MET A 338 -25.43 -11.05 -14.17
CA MET A 338 -26.78 -11.57 -14.48
C MET A 338 -26.73 -12.73 -15.48
N GLN A 339 -25.86 -12.67 -16.48
CA GLN A 339 -25.63 -13.80 -17.42
C GLN A 339 -25.08 -15.04 -16.70
N ARG A 340 -24.47 -14.88 -15.54
CA ARG A 340 -23.96 -15.95 -14.69
C ARG A 340 -24.99 -16.41 -13.64
N GLY A 341 -26.27 -16.01 -13.76
CA GLY A 341 -27.36 -16.48 -12.90
C GLY A 341 -27.46 -15.81 -11.53
N HIS A 342 -26.88 -14.63 -11.34
CA HIS A 342 -27.00 -13.84 -10.11
C HIS A 342 -27.87 -12.60 -10.32
N CYS A 343 -28.45 -12.09 -9.24
CA CYS A 343 -29.16 -10.81 -9.21
C CYS A 343 -28.21 -9.68 -8.79
N VAL A 344 -28.52 -8.46 -9.20
CA VAL A 344 -27.79 -7.24 -8.80
C VAL A 344 -28.80 -6.24 -8.22
N ASN A 345 -28.44 -5.55 -7.14
CA ASN A 345 -29.30 -4.52 -6.56
C ASN A 345 -29.46 -3.30 -7.51
N GLY A 346 -30.55 -2.53 -7.36
CA GLY A 346 -30.84 -1.38 -8.21
C GLY A 346 -29.75 -0.30 -8.21
N ALA A 347 -28.97 -0.18 -7.15
CA ALA A 347 -27.82 0.74 -7.07
C ALA A 347 -26.57 0.22 -7.80
N LEU A 348 -26.59 -1.00 -8.36
CA LEU A 348 -25.45 -1.66 -9.02
C LEU A 348 -24.18 -1.70 -8.14
N THR A 349 -24.36 -2.05 -6.87
CA THR A 349 -23.25 -2.05 -5.88
C THR A 349 -23.01 -3.42 -5.25
N LYS A 350 -24.00 -4.32 -5.32
CA LYS A 350 -23.96 -5.66 -4.72
C LYS A 350 -24.65 -6.69 -5.60
N THR A 351 -24.14 -7.92 -5.57
CA THR A 351 -24.76 -9.08 -6.20
C THR A 351 -25.13 -10.15 -5.17
N TYR A 352 -26.17 -10.92 -5.51
CA TYR A 352 -26.72 -12.01 -4.71
C TYR A 352 -26.99 -13.21 -5.62
N PRO A 353 -26.87 -14.47 -5.14
CA PRO A 353 -27.37 -15.62 -5.88
C PRO A 353 -28.89 -15.49 -6.08
N LYS A 354 -29.39 -15.91 -7.23
CA LYS A 354 -30.85 -16.06 -7.44
C LYS A 354 -31.38 -17.06 -6.41
N LYS A 355 -32.47 -16.73 -5.73
CA LYS A 355 -33.20 -17.71 -4.92
C LYS A 355 -33.85 -18.72 -5.86
N LYS A 356 -33.83 -20.03 -5.49
CA LYS A 356 -34.66 -21.04 -6.17
C LYS A 356 -36.11 -20.60 -6.01
N GLY A 357 -36.72 -20.11 -7.11
CA GLY A 357 -38.10 -19.63 -7.12
C GLY A 357 -38.32 -18.24 -7.74
N ASP A 358 -37.28 -17.46 -7.99
CA ASP A 358 -37.37 -16.21 -8.77
C ASP A 358 -37.30 -16.57 -10.28
N VAL A 359 -38.48 -16.81 -10.91
CA VAL A 359 -38.67 -16.92 -12.37
C VAL A 359 -38.91 -15.52 -12.94
#